data_29a7253d1a39f1bc28dcbea09998b4ce
#
_entry.id   29a7253d1a39f1bc28dcbea09998b4ce
#
_cell.length_a   1.000
_cell.length_b   1.000
_cell.length_c   1.000
_cell.angle_alpha   90.00
_cell.angle_beta   90.00
_cell.angle_gamma   90.00
#
_symmetry.space_group_name_H-M   'P 1'
#
loop_
_entity.id
_entity.type
_entity.pdbx_description
1 polymer ?
#
loop_
_entity_poly.entity_id
_entity_poly.type
_entity_poly.pdbx_seq_one_letter_code
_entity_poly.pdbx_strand_id
1 'polypeptide(L)'
;MEIISCSHVNFAYPGCEEDVLKDVSFSIRRSEFVVLCGKSGCGKSTLLRHLKKNLMPYGKLEGHILYCGEEVENLDDRVSTSQIGFVQQNPDNQIVTDKVWHELAFGLESLGLESRIMKQRVAEMASFFGIQTWFRKNVSELSGGQKQLLNLASIMVMQPKLLILDEPTSQLDPIAASDFLATLKKINTELGTTILISEHRLEELLPMADRVLVMEHGQLAIDDGPREAAALVASGVCREMFYGLPA
;
A
#
# COMPACT_ATOMS: atom_id res chain seq x y z
N MET A 1 18.22 -5.81 4.88
CA MET A 1 18.48 -4.60 4.08
C MET A 1 17.19 -3.82 4.04
N GLU A 2 17.23 -2.55 4.45
CA GLU A 2 16.07 -1.67 4.49
C GLU A 2 15.66 -1.26 3.07
N ILE A 3 14.35 -1.21 2.83
CA ILE A 3 13.77 -0.74 1.57
C ILE A 3 13.21 0.67 1.72
N ILE A 4 12.64 0.99 2.89
CA ILE A 4 12.19 2.32 3.30
C ILE A 4 12.87 2.67 4.62
N SER A 5 13.27 3.93 4.76
CA SER A 5 13.71 4.52 6.02
C SER A 5 13.14 5.93 6.12
N CYS A 6 12.41 6.19 7.21
CA CYS A 6 11.90 7.50 7.59
C CYS A 6 12.63 7.95 8.85
N SER A 7 13.15 9.18 8.86
CA SER A 7 13.89 9.75 9.99
C SER A 7 13.42 11.16 10.28
N HIS A 8 12.84 11.35 11.49
CA HIS A 8 12.37 12.62 11.99
C HIS A 8 11.43 13.39 11.04
N VAL A 9 10.49 12.62 10.41
CA VAL A 9 9.58 13.19 9.41
C VAL A 9 8.50 14.02 10.09
N ASN A 10 8.47 15.31 9.73
CA ASN A 10 7.43 16.28 10.12
C ASN A 10 6.79 16.82 8.84
N PHE A 11 5.48 16.95 8.82
CA PHE A 11 4.78 17.50 7.67
C PHE A 11 3.56 18.32 8.06
N ALA A 12 3.44 19.52 7.47
CA ALA A 12 2.27 20.39 7.56
C ALA A 12 1.73 20.74 6.17
N TYR A 13 0.40 20.69 6.01
CA TYR A 13 -0.25 21.23 4.81
C TYR A 13 -0.21 22.76 4.78
N PRO A 14 -0.22 23.40 3.59
CA PRO A 14 -0.22 24.85 3.49
C PRO A 14 -1.42 25.46 4.24
N GLY A 15 -1.13 26.48 5.06
CA GLY A 15 -2.16 27.17 5.85
C GLY A 15 -2.62 26.45 7.12
N CYS A 16 -2.06 25.28 7.44
CA CYS A 16 -2.26 24.63 8.73
C CYS A 16 -1.18 25.07 9.72
N GLU A 17 -1.57 25.40 10.96
CA GLU A 17 -0.63 25.74 12.04
C GLU A 17 -0.03 24.49 12.68
N GLU A 18 -0.72 23.36 12.61
CA GLU A 18 -0.27 22.09 13.21
C GLU A 18 0.26 21.13 12.17
N ASP A 19 1.35 20.43 12.54
CA ASP A 19 1.89 19.33 11.75
C ASP A 19 0.95 18.12 11.76
N VAL A 20 0.71 17.54 10.58
CA VAL A 20 -0.05 16.29 10.41
C VAL A 20 0.83 15.08 10.70
N LEU A 21 2.12 15.17 10.40
CA LEU A 21 3.13 14.20 10.83
C LEU A 21 4.09 14.89 11.78
N LYS A 22 4.41 14.23 12.90
CA LYS A 22 5.18 14.79 14.01
C LYS A 22 6.26 13.80 14.44
N ASP A 23 7.50 14.05 14.03
CA ASP A 23 8.69 13.26 14.39
C ASP A 23 8.55 11.75 14.09
N VAL A 24 8.01 11.41 12.91
CA VAL A 24 7.79 10.03 12.52
C VAL A 24 9.10 9.40 12.06
N SER A 25 9.52 8.34 12.75
CA SER A 25 10.75 7.60 12.45
C SER A 25 10.50 6.10 12.45
N PHE A 26 10.80 5.40 11.34
CA PHE A 26 10.73 3.94 11.22
C PHE A 26 11.52 3.47 10.00
N SER A 27 11.80 2.17 9.92
CA SER A 27 12.33 1.56 8.70
C SER A 27 11.56 0.28 8.35
N ILE A 28 11.52 -0.09 7.06
CA ILE A 28 10.90 -1.32 6.57
C ILE A 28 11.98 -2.14 5.87
N ARG A 29 12.03 -3.44 6.15
CA ARG A 29 12.96 -4.39 5.52
C ARG A 29 12.34 -4.98 4.25
N ARG A 30 13.20 -5.48 3.36
CA ARG A 30 12.73 -6.21 2.17
C ARG A 30 11.92 -7.43 2.55
N SER A 31 10.87 -7.69 1.77
CA SER A 31 9.92 -8.80 1.92
C SER A 31 9.13 -8.80 3.24
N GLU A 32 9.21 -7.73 4.02
CA GLU A 32 8.43 -7.55 5.26
C GLU A 32 6.97 -7.23 4.91
N PHE A 33 6.02 -7.78 5.67
CA PHE A 33 4.60 -7.44 5.61
C PHE A 33 4.27 -6.55 6.80
N VAL A 34 4.11 -5.25 6.56
CA VAL A 34 3.91 -4.23 7.60
C VAL A 34 2.50 -3.69 7.55
N VAL A 35 1.83 -3.68 8.69
CA VAL A 35 0.50 -3.11 8.87
C VAL A 35 0.60 -1.76 9.56
N LEU A 36 0.06 -0.72 8.94
CA LEU A 36 -0.07 0.62 9.52
C LEU A 36 -1.51 0.83 9.97
N CYS A 37 -1.73 1.03 11.25
CA CYS A 37 -3.06 1.27 11.80
C CYS A 37 -3.11 2.56 12.62
N GLY A 38 -4.34 3.01 12.91
CA GLY A 38 -4.58 4.27 13.61
C GLY A 38 -5.95 4.82 13.29
N LYS A 39 -6.44 5.75 14.10
CA LYS A 39 -7.73 6.44 13.87
C LYS A 39 -7.76 7.13 12.51
N SER A 40 -8.96 7.31 11.98
CA SER A 40 -9.15 8.17 10.81
C SER A 40 -8.64 9.57 11.11
N GLY A 41 -7.89 10.16 10.16
CA GLY A 41 -7.31 11.50 10.32
C GLY A 41 -6.00 11.57 11.11
N CYS A 42 -5.43 10.46 11.62
CA CYS A 42 -4.16 10.49 12.35
C CYS A 42 -2.90 10.65 11.48
N GLY A 43 -3.03 10.76 10.14
CA GLY A 43 -1.91 11.00 9.24
C GLY A 43 -1.48 9.81 8.38
N LYS A 44 -2.11 8.62 8.45
CA LYS A 44 -1.73 7.41 7.70
C LYS A 44 -1.59 7.65 6.19
N SER A 45 -2.65 8.12 5.54
CA SER A 45 -2.65 8.37 4.09
C SER A 45 -1.63 9.45 3.69
N THR A 46 -1.42 10.46 4.55
CA THR A 46 -0.38 11.47 4.34
C THR A 46 1.00 10.83 4.38
N LEU A 47 1.28 10.00 5.37
CA LEU A 47 2.55 9.27 5.47
C LEU A 47 2.76 8.35 4.26
N LEU A 48 1.76 7.52 3.91
CA LEU A 48 1.85 6.59 2.78
C LEU A 48 2.15 7.31 1.46
N ARG A 49 1.53 8.46 1.22
CA ARG A 49 1.75 9.26 -0.01
C ARG A 49 3.15 9.84 -0.09
N HIS A 50 3.79 10.18 1.04
CA HIS A 50 5.17 10.65 1.05
C HIS A 50 6.18 9.56 0.67
N LEU A 51 5.80 8.27 0.76
CA LEU A 51 6.66 7.17 0.32
C LEU A 51 6.66 6.96 -1.21
N LYS A 52 5.89 7.74 -1.97
CA LYS A 52 5.80 7.69 -3.42
C LYS A 52 5.95 9.08 -4.03
N LYS A 53 7.07 9.34 -4.72
CA LYS A 53 7.42 10.65 -5.30
C LYS A 53 6.23 11.36 -5.96
N ASN A 54 5.52 10.66 -6.86
CA ASN A 54 4.45 11.27 -7.67
C ASN A 54 3.13 11.50 -6.90
N LEU A 55 3.04 11.07 -5.63
CA LEU A 55 1.89 11.25 -4.76
C LEU A 55 2.19 12.13 -3.55
N MET A 56 3.43 12.62 -3.41
CA MET A 56 3.83 13.46 -2.29
C MET A 56 2.94 14.70 -2.21
N PRO A 57 2.29 14.94 -1.05
CA PRO A 57 1.48 16.11 -0.84
C PRO A 57 2.35 17.37 -0.87
N TYR A 58 1.79 18.46 -1.39
CA TYR A 58 2.43 19.77 -1.29
C TYR A 58 2.31 20.31 0.14
N GLY A 59 3.41 20.78 0.71
CA GLY A 59 3.45 21.33 2.07
C GLY A 59 4.88 21.50 2.57
N LYS A 60 5.01 21.77 3.86
CA LYS A 60 6.30 21.88 4.54
C LYS A 60 6.69 20.49 5.05
N LEU A 61 7.70 19.87 4.45
CA LEU A 61 8.28 18.60 4.85
C LEU A 61 9.65 18.85 5.51
N GLU A 62 9.90 18.24 6.66
CA GLU A 62 11.19 18.19 7.34
C GLU A 62 11.53 16.73 7.66
N GLY A 63 12.82 16.43 7.81
CA GLY A 63 13.31 15.06 8.00
C GLY A 63 13.65 14.38 6.66
N HIS A 64 13.87 13.06 6.69
CA HIS A 64 14.33 12.28 5.54
C HIS A 64 13.44 11.08 5.29
N ILE A 65 13.11 10.84 4.02
CA ILE A 65 12.38 9.66 3.56
C ILE A 65 13.19 9.01 2.45
N LEU A 66 13.77 7.85 2.75
CA LEU A 66 14.67 7.16 1.84
C LEU A 66 14.05 5.87 1.30
N TYR A 67 14.16 5.65 0.00
CA TYR A 67 13.93 4.37 -0.67
C TYR A 67 15.26 3.77 -1.09
N CYS A 68 15.62 2.61 -0.54
CA CYS A 68 16.93 1.95 -0.79
C CYS A 68 18.14 2.87 -0.59
N GLY A 69 18.04 3.85 0.33
CA GLY A 69 19.12 4.80 0.66
C GLY A 69 19.13 6.08 -0.17
N GLU A 70 18.18 6.28 -1.09
CA GLU A 70 18.03 7.49 -1.90
C GLU A 70 16.77 8.25 -1.47
N GLU A 71 16.83 9.58 -1.38
CA GLU A 71 15.66 10.43 -1.06
C GLU A 71 14.52 10.18 -2.05
N VAL A 72 13.31 9.92 -1.54
CA VAL A 72 12.13 9.60 -2.37
C VAL A 72 11.82 10.73 -3.36
N GLU A 73 11.99 11.97 -2.95
CA GLU A 73 11.77 13.16 -3.81
C GLU A 73 12.74 13.24 -4.99
N ASN A 74 13.96 12.69 -4.84
CA ASN A 74 15.02 12.72 -5.85
C ASN A 74 15.06 11.48 -6.74
N LEU A 75 14.24 10.45 -6.45
CA LEU A 75 14.20 9.23 -7.24
C LEU A 75 13.94 9.53 -8.72
N ASP A 76 14.58 8.76 -9.58
CA ASP A 76 14.21 8.72 -11.00
C ASP A 76 12.74 8.31 -11.16
N ASP A 77 12.01 8.98 -12.05
CA ASP A 77 10.56 8.77 -12.21
C ASP A 77 10.23 7.34 -12.65
N ARG A 78 11.13 6.71 -13.44
CA ARG A 78 10.98 5.31 -13.84
C ARG A 78 11.16 4.37 -12.65
N VAL A 79 12.11 4.65 -11.76
CA VAL A 79 12.31 3.90 -10.51
C VAL A 79 11.10 4.04 -9.60
N SER A 80 10.66 5.27 -9.35
CA SER A 80 9.48 5.53 -8.52
C SER A 80 8.24 4.83 -9.09
N THR A 81 8.02 4.89 -10.40
CA THR A 81 6.83 4.30 -11.04
C THR A 81 6.86 2.78 -11.03
N SER A 82 8.01 2.16 -11.37
CA SER A 82 8.09 0.71 -11.55
C SER A 82 8.40 -0.06 -10.27
N GLN A 83 9.14 0.52 -9.32
CA GLN A 83 9.60 -0.21 -8.14
C GLN A 83 8.74 0.03 -6.89
N ILE A 84 7.95 1.11 -6.85
CA ILE A 84 7.04 1.43 -5.75
C ILE A 84 5.61 1.41 -6.31
N GLY A 85 4.87 0.34 -6.03
CA GLY A 85 3.43 0.25 -6.34
C GLY A 85 2.61 0.99 -5.29
N PHE A 86 1.51 1.62 -5.69
CA PHE A 86 0.56 2.26 -4.78
C PHE A 86 -0.87 1.92 -5.16
N VAL A 87 -1.63 1.35 -4.22
CA VAL A 87 -3.05 1.01 -4.37
C VAL A 87 -3.87 1.98 -3.53
N GLN A 88 -4.77 2.71 -4.17
CA GLN A 88 -5.66 3.65 -3.51
C GLN A 88 -6.91 2.96 -2.96
N GLN A 89 -7.57 3.63 -2.03
CA GLN A 89 -8.82 3.19 -1.41
C GLN A 89 -9.94 2.93 -2.43
N ASN A 90 -10.06 3.79 -3.45
CA ASN A 90 -11.08 3.64 -4.49
C ASN A 90 -10.42 3.28 -5.83
N PRO A 91 -10.67 2.07 -6.38
CA PRO A 91 -10.11 1.64 -7.65
C PRO A 91 -10.58 2.48 -8.84
N ASP A 92 -11.79 3.05 -8.80
CA ASP A 92 -12.32 3.88 -9.89
C ASP A 92 -11.51 5.19 -10.08
N ASN A 93 -10.76 5.63 -9.07
CA ASN A 93 -9.85 6.78 -9.18
C ASN A 93 -8.50 6.42 -9.81
N GLN A 94 -8.21 5.14 -9.98
CA GLN A 94 -6.89 4.67 -10.41
C GLN A 94 -6.93 3.93 -11.75
N ILE A 95 -8.02 3.22 -12.05
CA ILE A 95 -8.24 2.55 -13.32
C ILE A 95 -8.50 3.61 -14.41
N VAL A 96 -7.72 3.57 -15.49
CA VAL A 96 -7.75 4.60 -16.56
C VAL A 96 -8.26 4.08 -17.88
N THR A 97 -8.31 2.76 -18.09
CA THR A 97 -8.74 2.17 -19.37
C THR A 97 -10.12 1.51 -19.27
N ASP A 98 -10.75 1.27 -20.42
CA ASP A 98 -12.06 0.65 -20.51
C ASP A 98 -12.04 -0.89 -20.59
N LYS A 99 -10.86 -1.49 -20.86
CA LYS A 99 -10.67 -2.93 -21.05
C LYS A 99 -9.70 -3.51 -20.03
N VAL A 100 -10.03 -4.67 -19.48
CA VAL A 100 -9.18 -5.38 -18.49
C VAL A 100 -7.77 -5.61 -19.03
N TRP A 101 -7.61 -6.15 -20.25
CA TRP A 101 -6.29 -6.42 -20.81
C TRP A 101 -5.46 -5.15 -21.01
N HIS A 102 -6.12 -4.05 -21.37
CA HIS A 102 -5.45 -2.78 -21.60
C HIS A 102 -4.99 -2.17 -20.28
N GLU A 103 -5.82 -2.24 -19.24
CA GLU A 103 -5.45 -1.81 -17.89
C GLU A 103 -4.21 -2.57 -17.38
N LEU A 104 -4.13 -3.88 -17.60
CA LEU A 104 -2.95 -4.67 -17.25
C LEU A 104 -1.70 -4.27 -18.06
N ALA A 105 -1.86 -3.84 -19.30
CA ALA A 105 -0.74 -3.45 -20.18
C ALA A 105 -0.28 -2.00 -19.97
N PHE A 106 -1.16 -1.12 -19.50
CA PHE A 106 -0.99 0.33 -19.49
C PHE A 106 0.29 0.80 -18.80
N GLY A 107 0.59 0.27 -17.60
CA GLY A 107 1.82 0.61 -16.87
C GLY A 107 3.09 0.17 -17.61
N LEU A 108 3.06 -0.98 -18.28
CA LEU A 108 4.19 -1.49 -19.06
C LEU A 108 4.41 -0.70 -20.34
N GLU A 109 3.32 -0.27 -21.01
CA GLU A 109 3.37 0.62 -22.18
C GLU A 109 3.99 1.97 -21.81
N SER A 110 3.58 2.54 -20.68
CA SER A 110 4.13 3.80 -20.17
C SER A 110 5.63 3.71 -19.87
N LEU A 111 6.12 2.53 -19.48
CA LEU A 111 7.54 2.27 -19.27
C LEU A 111 8.31 1.99 -20.58
N GLY A 112 7.62 1.92 -21.73
CA GLY A 112 8.23 1.68 -23.03
C GLY A 112 8.79 0.27 -23.22
N LEU A 113 8.17 -0.75 -22.60
CA LEU A 113 8.62 -2.13 -22.71
C LEU A 113 8.26 -2.72 -24.09
N GLU A 114 9.08 -3.66 -24.56
CA GLU A 114 8.80 -4.38 -25.80
C GLU A 114 7.50 -5.19 -25.71
N SER A 115 6.72 -5.23 -26.79
CA SER A 115 5.43 -5.93 -26.87
C SER A 115 5.50 -7.40 -26.45
N ARG A 116 6.62 -8.09 -26.72
CA ARG A 116 6.82 -9.48 -26.32
C ARG A 116 6.90 -9.62 -24.80
N ILE A 117 7.67 -8.75 -24.14
CA ILE A 117 7.84 -8.74 -22.67
C ILE A 117 6.51 -8.36 -22.02
N MET A 118 5.80 -7.36 -22.56
CA MET A 118 4.49 -6.95 -22.04
C MET A 118 3.50 -8.11 -22.07
N LYS A 119 3.34 -8.78 -23.22
CA LYS A 119 2.42 -9.93 -23.38
C LYS A 119 2.74 -11.05 -22.37
N GLN A 120 4.02 -11.34 -22.16
CA GLN A 120 4.45 -12.35 -21.21
C GLN A 120 4.07 -11.96 -19.78
N ARG A 121 4.44 -10.78 -19.32
CA ARG A 121 4.15 -10.29 -17.95
C ARG A 121 2.65 -10.19 -17.67
N VAL A 122 1.88 -9.69 -18.63
CA VAL A 122 0.43 -9.61 -18.53
C VAL A 122 -0.18 -11.00 -18.41
N ALA A 123 0.27 -11.98 -19.22
CA ALA A 123 -0.23 -13.34 -19.15
C ALA A 123 0.13 -14.03 -17.82
N GLU A 124 1.35 -13.84 -17.33
CA GLU A 124 1.81 -14.37 -16.03
C GLU A 124 0.96 -13.80 -14.88
N MET A 125 0.75 -12.47 -14.84
CA MET A 125 -0.05 -11.85 -13.80
C MET A 125 -1.54 -12.19 -13.93
N ALA A 126 -2.10 -12.22 -15.13
CA ALA A 126 -3.48 -12.67 -15.33
C ALA A 126 -3.69 -14.09 -14.81
N SER A 127 -2.70 -14.97 -14.97
CA SER A 127 -2.72 -16.33 -14.41
C SER A 127 -2.57 -16.33 -12.89
N PHE A 128 -1.64 -15.55 -12.35
CA PHE A 128 -1.39 -15.47 -10.91
C PHE A 128 -2.64 -15.00 -10.13
N PHE A 129 -3.35 -14.00 -10.68
CA PHE A 129 -4.55 -13.42 -10.09
C PHE A 129 -5.85 -14.16 -10.47
N GLY A 130 -5.80 -15.15 -11.36
CA GLY A 130 -6.99 -15.92 -11.81
C GLY A 130 -7.99 -15.08 -12.63
N ILE A 131 -7.54 -14.02 -13.29
CA ILE A 131 -8.39 -13.07 -14.01
C ILE A 131 -8.49 -13.33 -15.52
N GLN A 132 -8.03 -14.49 -15.99
CA GLN A 132 -8.02 -14.84 -17.42
C GLN A 132 -9.42 -14.78 -18.04
N THR A 133 -10.45 -15.17 -17.29
CA THR A 133 -11.85 -15.16 -17.75
C THR A 133 -12.42 -13.75 -17.97
N TRP A 134 -11.80 -12.74 -17.34
CA TRP A 134 -12.21 -11.34 -17.47
C TRP A 134 -11.42 -10.58 -18.53
N PHE A 135 -10.35 -11.15 -19.04
CA PHE A 135 -9.35 -10.49 -19.87
C PHE A 135 -9.93 -9.64 -21.02
N ARG A 136 -11.05 -10.10 -21.62
CA ARG A 136 -11.72 -9.40 -22.73
C ARG A 136 -12.90 -8.53 -22.31
N LYS A 137 -13.28 -8.54 -21.01
CA LYS A 137 -14.38 -7.75 -20.49
C LYS A 137 -14.06 -6.25 -20.47
N ASN A 138 -15.12 -5.44 -20.46
CA ASN A 138 -15.01 -4.03 -20.09
C ASN A 138 -14.86 -3.94 -18.56
N VAL A 139 -14.11 -2.94 -18.10
CA VAL A 139 -13.94 -2.66 -16.64
C VAL A 139 -15.29 -2.35 -15.98
N SER A 140 -16.22 -1.73 -16.72
CA SER A 140 -17.58 -1.42 -16.25
C SER A 140 -18.43 -2.66 -15.92
N GLU A 141 -18.05 -3.83 -16.44
CA GLU A 141 -18.74 -5.11 -16.17
C GLU A 141 -18.24 -5.80 -14.90
N LEU A 142 -17.22 -5.25 -14.24
CA LEU A 142 -16.60 -5.82 -13.06
C LEU A 142 -17.29 -5.33 -11.77
N SER A 143 -17.40 -6.23 -10.77
CA SER A 143 -17.77 -5.85 -9.41
C SER A 143 -16.68 -5.00 -8.74
N GLY A 144 -17.01 -4.33 -7.62
CA GLY A 144 -16.05 -3.53 -6.85
C GLY A 144 -14.80 -4.34 -6.45
N GLY A 145 -14.98 -5.56 -5.93
CA GLY A 145 -13.87 -6.44 -5.58
C GLY A 145 -13.04 -6.87 -6.80
N GLN A 146 -13.69 -7.13 -7.94
CA GLN A 146 -12.99 -7.44 -9.18
C GLN A 146 -12.19 -6.25 -9.71
N LYS A 147 -12.72 -5.02 -9.61
CA LYS A 147 -11.99 -3.81 -9.96
C LYS A 147 -10.77 -3.59 -9.07
N GLN A 148 -10.92 -3.80 -7.76
CA GLN A 148 -9.79 -3.68 -6.83
C GLN A 148 -8.71 -4.73 -7.11
N LEU A 149 -9.10 -5.96 -7.42
CA LEU A 149 -8.16 -7.01 -7.82
C LEU A 149 -7.48 -6.70 -9.17
N LEU A 150 -8.20 -6.13 -10.15
CA LEU A 150 -7.64 -5.66 -11.41
C LEU A 150 -6.63 -4.53 -11.17
N ASN A 151 -6.97 -3.56 -10.33
CA ASN A 151 -6.08 -2.46 -9.96
C ASN A 151 -4.78 -2.99 -9.32
N LEU A 152 -4.88 -3.93 -8.39
CA LEU A 152 -3.71 -4.58 -7.81
C LEU A 152 -2.89 -5.31 -8.89
N ALA A 153 -3.53 -6.07 -9.77
CA ALA A 153 -2.86 -6.81 -10.84
C ALA A 153 -2.16 -5.87 -11.84
N SER A 154 -2.76 -4.72 -12.20
CA SER A 154 -2.16 -3.73 -13.11
C SER A 154 -0.89 -3.08 -12.54
N ILE A 155 -0.79 -3.00 -11.22
CA ILE A 155 0.43 -2.56 -10.53
C ILE A 155 1.46 -3.69 -10.49
N MET A 156 1.02 -4.92 -10.19
CA MET A 156 1.91 -6.06 -10.04
C MET A 156 2.56 -6.54 -11.34
N VAL A 157 2.00 -6.22 -12.53
CA VAL A 157 2.67 -6.48 -13.82
C VAL A 157 4.01 -5.75 -13.95
N MET A 158 4.20 -4.64 -13.24
CA MET A 158 5.48 -3.91 -13.19
C MET A 158 6.51 -4.58 -12.28
N GLN A 159 6.09 -5.55 -11.46
CA GLN A 159 6.91 -6.28 -10.49
C GLN A 159 7.57 -5.34 -9.46
N PRO A 160 6.79 -4.53 -8.73
CA PRO A 160 7.33 -3.60 -7.75
C PRO A 160 8.02 -4.34 -6.61
N LYS A 161 9.03 -3.71 -6.03
CA LYS A 161 9.72 -4.22 -4.82
C LYS A 161 9.00 -3.85 -3.54
N LEU A 162 8.29 -2.72 -3.56
CA LEU A 162 7.47 -2.21 -2.48
C LEU A 162 6.05 -1.97 -3.01
N LEU A 163 5.06 -2.49 -2.30
CA LEU A 163 3.65 -2.26 -2.54
C LEU A 163 3.04 -1.54 -1.34
N ILE A 164 2.55 -0.34 -1.57
CA ILE A 164 1.88 0.49 -0.58
C ILE A 164 0.38 0.44 -0.86
N LEU A 165 -0.44 0.20 0.18
CA LEU A 165 -1.89 0.13 0.02
C LEU A 165 -2.56 1.01 1.09
N ASP A 166 -3.40 1.94 0.63
CA ASP A 166 -4.13 2.86 1.50
C ASP A 166 -5.60 2.45 1.61
N GLU A 167 -5.95 1.76 2.70
CA GLU A 167 -7.28 1.23 3.03
C GLU A 167 -7.96 0.47 1.86
N PRO A 168 -7.27 -0.51 1.22
CA PRO A 168 -7.72 -1.09 -0.04
C PRO A 168 -9.00 -1.92 0.07
N THR A 169 -9.39 -2.36 1.28
CA THR A 169 -10.58 -3.19 1.48
C THR A 169 -11.80 -2.42 1.97
N SER A 170 -11.67 -1.11 2.19
CA SER A 170 -12.72 -0.29 2.81
C SER A 170 -14.07 -0.28 2.06
N GLN A 171 -14.05 -0.49 0.73
CA GLN A 171 -15.24 -0.52 -0.13
C GLN A 171 -15.67 -1.95 -0.52
N LEU A 172 -15.00 -2.98 0.02
CA LEU A 172 -15.27 -4.37 -0.30
C LEU A 172 -16.23 -5.01 0.71
N ASP A 173 -17.05 -5.94 0.23
CA ASP A 173 -17.78 -6.84 1.12
C ASP A 173 -16.78 -7.76 1.87
N PRO A 174 -17.18 -8.39 2.98
CA PRO A 174 -16.26 -9.17 3.81
C PRO A 174 -15.56 -10.32 3.07
N ILE A 175 -16.26 -10.98 2.12
CA ILE A 175 -15.68 -12.10 1.37
C ILE A 175 -14.61 -11.58 0.40
N ALA A 176 -14.95 -10.56 -0.39
CA ALA A 176 -14.00 -9.94 -1.31
C ALA A 176 -12.78 -9.34 -0.58
N ALA A 177 -12.99 -8.78 0.62
CA ALA A 177 -11.91 -8.25 1.44
C ALA A 177 -10.94 -9.37 1.88
N SER A 178 -11.48 -10.48 2.41
CA SER A 178 -10.67 -11.63 2.84
C SER A 178 -9.89 -12.24 1.68
N ASP A 179 -10.51 -12.42 0.50
CA ASP A 179 -9.85 -12.91 -0.71
C ASP A 179 -8.74 -11.96 -1.19
N PHE A 180 -8.97 -10.65 -1.09
CA PHE A 180 -7.97 -9.63 -1.43
C PHE A 180 -6.77 -9.69 -0.49
N LEU A 181 -6.99 -9.78 0.83
CA LEU A 181 -5.92 -9.90 1.83
C LEU A 181 -5.13 -11.21 1.68
N ALA A 182 -5.80 -12.32 1.41
CA ALA A 182 -5.14 -13.59 1.10
C ALA A 182 -4.24 -13.48 -0.15
N THR A 183 -4.71 -12.76 -1.18
CA THR A 183 -3.92 -12.47 -2.38
C THR A 183 -2.69 -11.63 -2.05
N LEU A 184 -2.79 -10.62 -1.18
CA LEU A 184 -1.62 -9.85 -0.72
C LEU A 184 -0.60 -10.72 0.01
N LYS A 185 -1.06 -11.63 0.89
CA LYS A 185 -0.15 -12.57 1.56
C LYS A 185 0.56 -13.47 0.55
N LYS A 186 -0.15 -13.95 -0.47
CA LYS A 186 0.44 -14.73 -1.57
C LYS A 186 1.50 -13.93 -2.34
N ILE A 187 1.24 -12.67 -2.67
CA ILE A 187 2.22 -11.76 -3.31
C ILE A 187 3.47 -11.62 -2.44
N ASN A 188 3.30 -11.39 -1.14
CA ASN A 188 4.44 -11.24 -0.23
C ASN A 188 5.27 -12.54 -0.15
N THR A 189 4.62 -13.71 0.03
CA THR A 189 5.31 -14.98 0.24
C THR A 189 5.90 -15.58 -1.03
N GLU A 190 5.19 -15.52 -2.17
CA GLU A 190 5.64 -16.15 -3.43
C GLU A 190 6.51 -15.23 -4.27
N LEU A 191 6.25 -13.92 -4.28
CA LEU A 191 6.99 -12.96 -5.09
C LEU A 191 8.04 -12.17 -4.29
N GLY A 192 8.04 -12.28 -2.96
CA GLY A 192 8.96 -11.56 -2.09
C GLY A 192 8.75 -10.04 -2.07
N THR A 193 7.59 -9.56 -2.53
CA THR A 193 7.28 -8.13 -2.54
C THR A 193 7.09 -7.63 -1.11
N THR A 194 7.73 -6.52 -0.75
CA THR A 194 7.51 -5.84 0.53
C THR A 194 6.13 -5.19 0.52
N ILE A 195 5.36 -5.35 1.59
CA ILE A 195 4.01 -4.78 1.70
C ILE A 195 3.92 -3.83 2.88
N LEU A 196 3.38 -2.64 2.63
CA LEU A 196 2.95 -1.69 3.64
C LEU A 196 1.48 -1.36 3.40
N ILE A 197 0.62 -1.79 4.30
CA ILE A 197 -0.83 -1.62 4.16
C ILE A 197 -1.40 -0.83 5.34
N SER A 198 -2.20 0.21 5.05
CA SER A 198 -3.06 0.82 6.06
C SER A 198 -4.43 0.14 6.04
N GLU A 199 -4.94 -0.25 7.20
CA GLU A 199 -6.25 -0.89 7.33
C GLU A 199 -6.86 -0.73 8.72
N HIS A 200 -8.18 -0.91 8.78
CA HIS A 200 -8.95 -0.95 10.03
C HIS A 200 -9.34 -2.36 10.46
N ARG A 201 -9.32 -3.33 9.54
CA ARG A 201 -9.66 -4.76 9.78
C ARG A 201 -8.45 -5.54 10.29
N LEU A 202 -8.03 -5.28 11.51
CA LEU A 202 -6.80 -5.84 12.07
C LEU A 202 -6.89 -7.34 12.35
N GLU A 203 -8.07 -7.88 12.62
CA GLU A 203 -8.27 -9.30 12.93
C GLU A 203 -7.75 -10.22 11.82
N GLU A 204 -7.96 -9.85 10.55
CA GLU A 204 -7.51 -10.61 9.39
C GLU A 204 -6.03 -10.35 9.05
N LEU A 205 -5.51 -9.17 9.37
CA LEU A 205 -4.15 -8.75 9.02
C LEU A 205 -3.09 -9.14 10.04
N LEU A 206 -3.40 -9.11 11.35
CA LEU A 206 -2.43 -9.42 12.40
C LEU A 206 -1.78 -10.81 12.21
N PRO A 207 -2.51 -11.88 11.82
CA PRO A 207 -1.89 -13.18 11.56
C PRO A 207 -0.94 -13.20 10.35
N MET A 208 -1.06 -12.23 9.45
CA MET A 208 -0.26 -12.13 8.23
C MET A 208 0.94 -11.19 8.38
N ALA A 209 0.87 -10.28 9.35
CA ALA A 209 1.86 -9.23 9.57
C ALA A 209 3.14 -9.77 10.19
N ASP A 210 4.27 -9.24 9.75
CA ASP A 210 5.56 -9.39 10.44
C ASP A 210 5.74 -8.27 11.47
N ARG A 211 5.11 -7.10 11.24
CA ARG A 211 5.25 -5.90 12.05
C ARG A 211 4.01 -5.01 11.97
N VAL A 212 3.72 -4.30 13.04
CA VAL A 212 2.59 -3.39 13.17
C VAL A 212 3.10 -2.02 13.62
N LEU A 213 2.73 -1.01 12.84
CA LEU A 213 2.96 0.40 13.13
C LEU A 213 1.62 1.03 13.55
N VAL A 214 1.58 1.66 14.73
CA VAL A 214 0.38 2.34 15.20
C VAL A 214 0.60 3.84 15.22
N MET A 215 -0.20 4.57 14.45
CA MET A 215 -0.17 6.04 14.43
C MET A 215 -1.25 6.64 15.33
N GLU A 216 -0.85 7.62 16.12
CA GLU A 216 -1.75 8.42 16.95
C GLU A 216 -1.32 9.90 16.91
N HIS A 217 -2.27 10.81 16.63
CA HIS A 217 -2.03 12.27 16.59
C HIS A 217 -0.82 12.72 15.75
N GLY A 218 -0.57 12.02 14.63
CA GLY A 218 0.55 12.33 13.73
C GLY A 218 1.89 11.70 14.13
N GLN A 219 1.95 10.95 15.21
CA GLN A 219 3.15 10.29 15.72
C GLN A 219 3.05 8.76 15.59
N LEU A 220 4.19 8.09 15.59
CA LEU A 220 4.26 6.65 15.70
C LEU A 220 4.26 6.26 17.19
N ALA A 221 3.14 5.71 17.66
CA ALA A 221 2.97 5.32 19.06
C ALA A 221 3.50 3.92 19.36
N ILE A 222 3.38 2.99 18.38
CA ILE A 222 3.86 1.61 18.48
C ILE A 222 4.56 1.23 17.18
N ASP A 223 5.65 0.51 17.31
CA ASP A 223 6.41 -0.09 16.23
C ASP A 223 6.96 -1.44 16.72
N ASP A 224 6.16 -2.50 16.55
CA ASP A 224 6.48 -3.79 17.18
C ASP A 224 5.90 -4.98 16.41
N GLY A 225 6.21 -6.19 16.83
CA GLY A 225 5.59 -7.41 16.35
C GLY A 225 4.08 -7.44 16.61
N PRO A 226 3.29 -8.23 15.85
CA PRO A 226 1.83 -8.21 15.97
C PRO A 226 1.30 -8.65 17.35
N ARG A 227 2.00 -9.54 18.06
CA ARG A 227 1.62 -9.97 19.41
C ARG A 227 1.86 -8.89 20.46
N GLU A 228 3.02 -8.24 20.39
CA GLU A 228 3.44 -7.16 21.26
C GLU A 228 2.56 -5.94 21.04
N ALA A 229 2.30 -5.57 19.79
CA ALA A 229 1.39 -4.49 19.43
C ALA A 229 -0.04 -4.75 19.96
N ALA A 230 -0.57 -5.96 19.79
CA ALA A 230 -1.88 -6.33 20.33
C ALA A 230 -1.94 -6.24 21.88
N ALA A 231 -0.87 -6.67 22.58
CA ALA A 231 -0.78 -6.59 24.04
C ALA A 231 -0.72 -5.12 24.53
N LEU A 232 0.06 -4.27 23.87
CA LEU A 232 0.15 -2.84 24.18
C LEU A 232 -1.19 -2.12 24.02
N VAL A 233 -1.89 -2.43 22.94
CA VAL A 233 -3.24 -1.93 22.73
C VAL A 233 -4.22 -2.41 23.78
N ALA A 234 -4.21 -3.70 24.13
CA ALA A 234 -5.07 -4.27 25.17
C ALA A 234 -4.77 -3.66 26.57
N SER A 235 -3.51 -3.27 26.84
CA SER A 235 -3.10 -2.61 28.09
C SER A 235 -3.55 -1.16 28.22
N GLY A 236 -4.10 -0.58 27.14
CA GLY A 236 -4.67 0.77 27.12
C GLY A 236 -3.80 1.84 26.47
N VAL A 237 -2.66 1.48 25.90
CA VAL A 237 -1.96 2.32 24.93
C VAL A 237 -2.86 2.38 23.68
N CYS A 238 -3.28 3.57 23.29
CA CYS A 238 -4.19 3.79 22.16
C CYS A 238 -5.60 3.17 22.32
N ARG A 239 -6.16 3.19 23.57
CA ARG A 239 -7.48 2.61 23.93
C ARG A 239 -8.63 2.94 22.99
N GLU A 240 -8.61 4.07 22.37
CA GLU A 240 -9.70 4.54 21.53
C GLU A 240 -9.73 3.92 20.13
N MET A 241 -8.74 3.09 19.77
CA MET A 241 -8.60 2.54 18.42
C MET A 241 -9.30 1.19 18.19
N PHE A 242 -9.64 0.46 19.24
CA PHE A 242 -10.03 -0.94 19.14
C PHE A 242 -11.42 -1.25 19.72
N TYR A 243 -12.44 -0.57 19.24
CA TYR A 243 -13.79 -1.12 19.30
C TYR A 243 -13.91 -2.20 18.22
N GLY A 244 -13.44 -3.43 18.49
CA GLY A 244 -13.56 -4.55 17.56
C GLY A 244 -12.53 -5.67 17.65
N LEU A 245 -11.64 -5.68 18.65
CA LEU A 245 -10.88 -6.91 18.92
C LEU A 245 -11.72 -7.86 19.76
N PRO A 246 -11.82 -9.17 19.39
CA PRO A 246 -12.42 -10.16 20.26
C PRO A 246 -11.58 -10.29 21.56
N ALA A 247 -12.29 -10.47 22.67
CA ALA A 247 -11.73 -10.65 24.01
C ALA A 247 -10.88 -11.92 24.12
#